data_fd9aa729f759b262ce90497917347162
#
_entry.id   fd9aa729f759b262ce90497917347162
#
_cell.length_a   1.000
_cell.length_b   1.000
_cell.length_c   1.000
_cell.angle_alpha   90.00
_cell.angle_beta   90.00
_cell.angle_gamma   90.00
#
_symmetry.space_group_name_H-M   'P 1'
#
loop_
_entity.id
_entity.type
_entity.pdbx_description
1 polymer ?
#
loop_
_entity_poly.entity_id
_entity_poly.type
_entity_poly.pdbx_seq_one_letter_code
_entity_poly.pdbx_strand_id
1 'polypeptide(L)'
;SSHEGVGGFLHLMAGESATGTGGSVVISSGLGKASSSGYIYLRTSESGTSGRSGAITVATGTATESSSGSVKIGSGLSNKGIAGQVEVSVGSSTLGPGGIIAISAGGTSYDGASGGSATVSSGRSGSSSTSGNIMLSVSLQF
;
A
#
# COMPACT_ATOMS: atom_id res chain seq x y z
N SER A 1 -10.13 -26.08 -13.87
CA SER A 1 -8.80 -26.19 -13.28
C SER A 1 -7.98 -27.17 -14.09
N SER A 2 -6.93 -26.73 -14.76
CA SER A 2 -5.98 -27.62 -15.42
C SER A 2 -5.14 -28.31 -14.35
N HIS A 3 -4.98 -29.63 -14.45
CA HIS A 3 -4.16 -30.41 -13.53
C HIS A 3 -2.66 -30.36 -13.91
N GLU A 4 -2.35 -29.89 -15.11
CA GLU A 4 -1.00 -29.73 -15.64
C GLU A 4 -0.93 -28.45 -16.47
N GLY A 5 0.09 -27.63 -16.27
CA GLY A 5 0.35 -26.40 -17.02
C GLY A 5 0.18 -25.11 -16.22
N VAL A 6 0.33 -23.99 -16.90
CA VAL A 6 0.19 -22.65 -16.33
C VAL A 6 -1.29 -22.29 -16.20
N GLY A 7 -1.71 -21.78 -15.05
CA GLY A 7 -3.07 -21.27 -14.83
C GLY A 7 -3.39 -20.08 -15.73
N GLY A 8 -4.69 -19.79 -15.89
CA GLY A 8 -5.16 -18.61 -16.61
C GLY A 8 -4.87 -17.32 -15.84
N PHE A 9 -5.03 -16.16 -16.51
CA PHE A 9 -4.90 -14.85 -15.91
C PHE A 9 -6.17 -14.02 -16.12
N LEU A 10 -6.38 -13.03 -15.25
CA LEU A 10 -7.38 -11.98 -15.38
C LEU A 10 -6.66 -10.67 -15.68
N HIS A 11 -7.03 -9.98 -16.74
CA HIS A 11 -6.50 -8.67 -17.11
C HIS A 11 -7.64 -7.64 -17.12
N LEU A 12 -7.56 -6.62 -16.26
CA LEU A 12 -8.48 -5.49 -16.20
C LEU A 12 -7.76 -4.26 -16.71
N MET A 13 -8.17 -3.71 -17.83
CA MET A 13 -7.54 -2.56 -18.47
C MET A 13 -8.60 -1.55 -18.91
N ALA A 14 -8.43 -0.30 -18.55
CA ALA A 14 -9.24 0.79 -19.06
C ALA A 14 -8.76 1.21 -20.46
N GLY A 15 -9.61 1.92 -21.19
CA GLY A 15 -9.34 2.32 -22.57
C GLY A 15 -8.23 3.36 -22.67
N GLU A 16 -7.47 3.31 -23.74
CA GLU A 16 -6.49 4.31 -24.16
C GLU A 16 -7.18 5.51 -24.87
N SER A 17 -6.59 6.69 -24.76
CA SER A 17 -6.98 7.87 -25.53
C SER A 17 -5.78 8.47 -26.26
N ALA A 18 -5.94 8.74 -27.53
CA ALA A 18 -4.87 9.34 -28.35
C ALA A 18 -4.68 10.85 -28.11
N THR A 19 -5.74 11.57 -27.69
CA THR A 19 -5.71 13.05 -27.59
C THR A 19 -6.27 13.58 -26.26
N GLY A 20 -6.87 12.74 -25.44
CA GLY A 20 -7.45 13.10 -24.16
C GLY A 20 -6.95 12.24 -23.01
N THR A 21 -7.58 12.34 -21.88
CA THR A 21 -7.26 11.49 -20.70
C THR A 21 -7.70 10.04 -20.94
N GLY A 22 -6.87 9.08 -20.58
CA GLY A 22 -7.19 7.65 -20.61
C GLY A 22 -8.33 7.29 -19.66
N GLY A 23 -8.90 6.10 -19.84
CA GLY A 23 -9.99 5.59 -19.01
C GLY A 23 -9.54 5.29 -17.58
N SER A 24 -10.50 5.20 -16.66
CA SER A 24 -10.26 4.89 -15.24
C SER A 24 -10.70 3.47 -14.90
N VAL A 25 -10.01 2.84 -13.93
CA VAL A 25 -10.47 1.62 -13.26
C VAL A 25 -10.85 1.98 -11.83
N VAL A 26 -12.08 1.66 -11.42
CA VAL A 26 -12.60 1.91 -10.07
C VAL A 26 -13.02 0.57 -9.46
N ILE A 27 -12.48 0.26 -8.26
CA ILE A 27 -12.86 -0.92 -7.49
C ILE A 27 -13.34 -0.44 -6.12
N SER A 28 -14.60 -0.72 -5.78
CA SER A 28 -15.19 -0.35 -4.50
C SER A 28 -16.09 -1.47 -3.97
N SER A 29 -16.11 -1.64 -2.65
CA SER A 29 -17.07 -2.52 -2.00
C SER A 29 -18.46 -1.87 -1.91
N GLY A 30 -19.47 -2.68 -1.57
CA GLY A 30 -20.84 -2.20 -1.41
C GLY A 30 -21.06 -1.41 -0.11
N LEU A 31 -21.91 -0.41 -0.17
CA LEU A 31 -22.40 0.36 0.98
C LEU A 31 -23.45 -0.45 1.76
N GLY A 32 -23.28 -0.56 3.07
CA GLY A 32 -24.33 -1.01 3.98
C GLY A 32 -25.11 0.18 4.54
N LYS A 33 -26.33 0.38 4.09
CA LYS A 33 -27.16 1.54 4.52
C LYS A 33 -27.54 1.51 5.99
N ALA A 34 -27.70 0.34 6.58
CA ALA A 34 -28.11 0.14 7.98
C ALA A 34 -27.08 -0.67 8.79
N SER A 35 -25.95 -1.04 8.18
CA SER A 35 -24.91 -1.86 8.81
C SER A 35 -23.54 -1.58 8.19
N SER A 36 -22.60 -2.47 8.37
CA SER A 36 -21.24 -2.33 7.82
C SER A 36 -21.19 -2.41 6.29
N SER A 37 -20.24 -1.72 5.69
CA SER A 37 -19.87 -1.89 4.28
C SER A 37 -19.16 -3.22 4.04
N GLY A 38 -19.05 -3.63 2.78
CA GLY A 38 -18.29 -4.81 2.38
C GLY A 38 -16.78 -4.61 2.48
N TYR A 39 -16.03 -5.69 2.22
CA TYR A 39 -14.57 -5.72 2.22
C TYR A 39 -14.03 -5.74 0.79
N ILE A 40 -12.81 -5.27 0.63
CA ILE A 40 -11.95 -5.53 -0.54
C ILE A 40 -10.73 -6.31 -0.05
N TYR A 41 -10.51 -7.51 -0.60
CA TYR A 41 -9.34 -8.34 -0.34
C TYR A 41 -8.47 -8.42 -1.59
N LEU A 42 -7.21 -7.98 -1.48
CA LEU A 42 -6.20 -8.13 -2.51
C LEU A 42 -5.02 -8.91 -1.93
N ARG A 43 -4.85 -10.16 -2.36
CA ARG A 43 -3.78 -11.03 -1.88
C ARG A 43 -3.37 -12.04 -2.95
N THR A 44 -2.12 -12.48 -2.92
CA THR A 44 -1.67 -13.65 -3.67
C THR A 44 -2.04 -14.93 -2.93
N SER A 45 -2.20 -16.03 -3.65
CA SER A 45 -2.37 -17.36 -3.04
C SER A 45 -1.08 -17.83 -2.39
N GLU A 46 -1.21 -18.81 -1.51
CA GLU A 46 -0.07 -19.54 -0.98
C GLU A 46 0.67 -20.29 -2.10
N SER A 47 1.97 -20.49 -1.92
CA SER A 47 2.74 -21.33 -2.82
C SER A 47 2.47 -22.82 -2.55
N GLY A 48 2.73 -23.67 -3.54
CA GLY A 48 2.86 -25.11 -3.32
C GLY A 48 4.14 -25.45 -2.55
N THR A 49 4.37 -26.74 -2.34
CA THR A 49 5.45 -27.28 -1.50
C THR A 49 6.87 -26.87 -1.90
N SER A 50 7.09 -26.46 -3.14
CA SER A 50 8.42 -26.12 -3.67
C SER A 50 8.44 -24.78 -4.42
N GLY A 51 7.43 -23.94 -4.23
CA GLY A 51 7.29 -22.67 -4.95
C GLY A 51 7.46 -21.45 -4.06
N ARG A 52 7.42 -20.29 -4.69
CA ARG A 52 7.34 -18.97 -4.03
C ARG A 52 5.93 -18.42 -4.22
N SER A 53 5.40 -17.70 -3.25
CA SER A 53 4.15 -16.96 -3.42
C SER A 53 4.33 -15.83 -4.45
N GLY A 54 3.22 -15.39 -5.05
CA GLY A 54 3.23 -14.28 -5.99
C GLY A 54 3.56 -12.95 -5.32
N ALA A 55 3.86 -11.94 -6.13
CA ALA A 55 4.05 -10.56 -5.68
C ALA A 55 2.78 -9.73 -5.90
N ILE A 56 2.60 -8.67 -5.09
CA ILE A 56 1.66 -7.57 -5.34
C ILE A 56 2.48 -6.32 -5.59
N THR A 57 2.25 -5.64 -6.71
CA THR A 57 2.90 -4.38 -7.05
C THR A 57 1.85 -3.28 -7.18
N VAL A 58 2.02 -2.19 -6.43
CA VAL A 58 1.20 -0.98 -6.51
C VAL A 58 2.11 0.19 -6.85
N ALA A 59 1.99 0.73 -8.05
CA ALA A 59 2.84 1.82 -8.53
C ALA A 59 2.06 2.72 -9.49
N THR A 60 2.46 3.98 -9.58
CA THR A 60 2.02 4.88 -10.64
C THR A 60 2.93 4.77 -11.86
N GLY A 61 2.42 5.12 -13.02
CA GLY A 61 3.21 5.16 -14.25
C GLY A 61 4.24 6.29 -14.25
N THR A 62 5.23 6.19 -15.13
CA THR A 62 6.23 7.23 -15.37
C THR A 62 5.60 8.39 -16.15
N ALA A 63 5.93 9.62 -15.78
CA ALA A 63 5.62 10.82 -16.57
C ALA A 63 6.89 11.35 -17.24
N THR A 64 6.82 11.64 -18.53
CA THR A 64 7.98 12.08 -19.33
C THR A 64 8.14 13.59 -19.30
N GLU A 65 7.05 14.35 -19.39
CA GLU A 65 7.07 15.82 -19.52
C GLU A 65 6.26 16.54 -18.44
N SER A 66 5.79 15.82 -17.41
CA SER A 66 4.96 16.36 -16.34
C SER A 66 5.16 15.57 -15.05
N SER A 67 4.40 15.88 -14.02
CA SER A 67 4.45 15.19 -12.73
C SER A 67 3.82 13.80 -12.83
N SER A 68 4.41 12.80 -12.18
CA SER A 68 3.81 11.48 -11.99
C SER A 68 2.62 11.54 -11.03
N GLY A 69 1.78 10.51 -11.06
CA GLY A 69 0.66 10.34 -10.12
C GLY A 69 1.13 10.06 -8.68
N SER A 70 0.21 10.14 -7.72
CA SER A 70 0.46 9.81 -6.32
C SER A 70 -0.18 8.48 -5.92
N VAL A 71 0.41 7.76 -4.97
CA VAL A 71 -0.19 6.64 -4.26
C VAL A 71 -0.60 7.12 -2.87
N LYS A 72 -1.87 6.90 -2.48
CA LYS A 72 -2.41 7.25 -1.15
C LYS A 72 -2.94 6.01 -0.46
N ILE A 73 -2.49 5.76 0.76
CA ILE A 73 -2.97 4.67 1.62
C ILE A 73 -3.37 5.28 2.95
N GLY A 74 -4.62 5.09 3.36
CA GLY A 74 -5.12 5.65 4.62
C GLY A 74 -6.44 5.02 5.04
N SER A 75 -6.74 5.06 6.32
CA SER A 75 -8.05 4.73 6.88
C SER A 75 -8.99 5.95 6.81
N GLY A 76 -10.29 5.68 6.86
CA GLY A 76 -11.32 6.73 6.88
C GLY A 76 -11.47 7.39 8.25
N LEU A 77 -12.11 8.55 8.26
CA LEU A 77 -12.51 9.25 9.47
C LEU A 77 -13.61 8.46 10.24
N SER A 78 -13.49 8.40 11.56
CA SER A 78 -14.56 7.95 12.45
C SER A 78 -15.11 9.13 13.26
N ASN A 79 -16.44 9.35 13.20
CA ASN A 79 -17.09 10.45 13.94
C ASN A 79 -17.44 10.09 15.39
N LYS A 80 -17.68 8.81 15.70
CA LYS A 80 -18.18 8.37 17.02
C LYS A 80 -17.46 7.15 17.58
N GLY A 81 -16.46 6.64 16.91
CA GLY A 81 -15.70 5.44 17.31
C GLY A 81 -14.21 5.64 17.12
N ILE A 82 -13.47 4.56 17.18
CA ILE A 82 -12.05 4.53 16.89
C ILE A 82 -11.84 4.49 15.38
N ALA A 83 -10.92 5.31 14.84
CA ALA A 83 -10.51 5.24 13.44
C ALA A 83 -9.79 3.92 13.16
N GLY A 84 -9.91 3.42 11.92
CA GLY A 84 -9.18 2.23 11.48
C GLY A 84 -7.67 2.46 11.50
N GLN A 85 -6.91 1.39 11.68
CA GLN A 85 -5.45 1.42 11.62
C GLN A 85 -4.95 1.15 10.19
N VAL A 86 -3.73 1.60 9.90
CA VAL A 86 -2.92 1.16 8.76
C VAL A 86 -1.72 0.41 9.33
N GLU A 87 -1.53 -0.84 8.93
CA GLU A 87 -0.43 -1.69 9.35
C GLU A 87 0.44 -2.06 8.15
N VAL A 88 1.75 -1.90 8.30
CA VAL A 88 2.76 -2.34 7.33
C VAL A 88 3.74 -3.25 8.05
N SER A 89 3.74 -4.53 7.72
CA SER A 89 4.57 -5.54 8.37
C SER A 89 5.18 -6.49 7.34
N VAL A 90 6.29 -7.11 7.70
CA VAL A 90 6.94 -8.16 6.92
C VAL A 90 6.84 -9.47 7.71
N GLY A 91 6.50 -10.55 7.01
CA GLY A 91 6.43 -11.89 7.60
C GLY A 91 7.79 -12.35 8.14
N SER A 92 7.75 -13.15 9.20
CA SER A 92 8.94 -13.76 9.78
C SER A 92 9.47 -14.92 8.93
N SER A 93 10.78 -15.18 9.02
CA SER A 93 11.42 -16.36 8.45
C SER A 93 11.81 -17.33 9.58
N THR A 94 11.67 -18.63 9.35
CA THR A 94 12.08 -19.67 10.30
C THR A 94 13.46 -20.26 10.01
N LEU A 95 13.93 -20.18 8.77
CA LEU A 95 15.20 -20.82 8.33
C LEU A 95 16.15 -19.88 7.58
N GLY A 96 15.84 -18.59 7.52
CA GLY A 96 16.65 -17.62 6.80
C GLY A 96 16.52 -16.22 7.40
N PRO A 97 17.18 -15.22 6.82
CA PRO A 97 17.06 -13.83 7.26
C PRO A 97 15.63 -13.30 7.09
N GLY A 98 15.22 -12.40 7.95
CA GLY A 98 13.96 -11.68 7.84
C GLY A 98 13.93 -10.75 6.61
N GLY A 99 12.73 -10.40 6.17
CA GLY A 99 12.55 -9.41 5.10
C GLY A 99 12.78 -7.98 5.61
N ILE A 100 12.88 -7.03 4.68
CA ILE A 100 13.19 -5.62 4.95
C ILE A 100 11.96 -4.75 4.63
N ILE A 101 11.68 -3.75 5.47
CA ILE A 101 10.84 -2.60 5.13
C ILE A 101 11.78 -1.45 4.77
N ALA A 102 11.70 -0.94 3.54
CA ALA A 102 12.46 0.22 3.10
C ALA A 102 11.51 1.39 2.81
N ILE A 103 11.73 2.54 3.45
CA ILE A 103 10.96 3.77 3.25
C ILE A 103 11.97 4.85 2.88
N SER A 104 11.85 5.41 1.68
CA SER A 104 12.74 6.47 1.19
C SER A 104 11.96 7.55 0.46
N ALA A 105 12.37 8.80 0.61
CA ALA A 105 11.88 9.90 -0.20
C ALA A 105 12.62 9.95 -1.55
N GLY A 106 12.02 10.59 -2.54
CA GLY A 106 12.59 10.74 -3.88
C GLY A 106 13.78 11.71 -3.89
N GLY A 107 14.81 11.34 -4.64
CA GLY A 107 15.92 12.24 -4.94
C GLY A 107 15.65 13.12 -6.17
N THR A 108 16.50 14.12 -6.38
CA THR A 108 16.56 14.92 -7.60
C THR A 108 17.99 15.02 -8.10
N SER A 109 18.17 15.04 -9.40
CA SER A 109 19.45 15.35 -10.07
C SER A 109 19.48 16.78 -10.63
N TYR A 110 18.43 17.57 -10.39
CA TYR A 110 18.36 18.95 -10.88
C TYR A 110 19.06 19.89 -9.89
N ASP A 111 20.07 20.62 -10.37
CA ASP A 111 20.82 21.60 -9.58
C ASP A 111 19.91 22.72 -9.07
N GLY A 112 19.99 23.03 -7.79
CA GLY A 112 19.17 24.06 -7.14
C GLY A 112 17.80 23.58 -6.64
N ALA A 113 17.41 22.31 -6.87
CA ALA A 113 16.21 21.72 -6.33
C ALA A 113 16.51 20.85 -5.09
N SER A 114 15.57 20.79 -4.17
CA SER A 114 15.67 19.95 -2.97
C SER A 114 15.04 18.57 -3.20
N GLY A 115 15.65 17.53 -2.65
CA GLY A 115 15.06 16.20 -2.57
C GLY A 115 13.78 16.18 -1.73
N GLY A 116 12.98 15.14 -1.88
CA GLY A 116 11.76 14.94 -1.10
C GLY A 116 12.04 14.64 0.38
N SER A 117 11.05 14.88 1.24
CA SER A 117 11.13 14.60 2.68
C SER A 117 10.34 13.35 3.05
N ALA A 118 10.84 12.58 4.00
CA ALA A 118 10.09 11.55 4.72
C ALA A 118 9.73 12.09 6.11
N THR A 119 8.44 12.09 6.45
CA THR A 119 7.95 12.62 7.73
C THR A 119 7.15 11.55 8.46
N VAL A 120 7.44 11.34 9.73
CA VAL A 120 6.67 10.49 10.63
C VAL A 120 6.21 11.35 11.81
N SER A 121 4.90 11.39 12.07
CA SER A 121 4.34 12.16 13.18
C SER A 121 3.28 11.35 13.92
N SER A 122 3.22 11.53 15.24
CA SER A 122 2.15 10.96 16.07
C SER A 122 0.86 11.76 15.94
N GLY A 123 -0.26 11.14 16.31
CA GLY A 123 -1.55 11.81 16.35
C GLY A 123 -1.62 12.87 17.47
N ARG A 124 -2.24 14.00 17.17
CA ARG A 124 -2.51 15.05 18.18
C ARG A 124 -3.78 14.71 18.96
N SER A 125 -3.75 14.93 20.24
CA SER A 125 -4.94 14.88 21.10
C SER A 125 -5.61 16.25 21.25
N GLY A 126 -6.86 16.27 21.69
CA GLY A 126 -7.52 17.47 22.21
C GLY A 126 -6.95 17.91 23.55
N SER A 127 -7.49 18.99 24.11
CA SER A 127 -6.94 19.71 25.28
C SER A 127 -6.87 18.93 26.60
N SER A 128 -7.51 17.77 26.70
CA SER A 128 -7.63 17.01 27.96
C SER A 128 -7.01 15.60 27.94
N SER A 129 -6.26 15.25 26.92
CA SER A 129 -5.70 13.89 26.73
C SER A 129 -4.27 13.94 26.24
N THR A 130 -3.54 12.84 26.35
CA THR A 130 -2.17 12.72 25.83
C THR A 130 -2.16 12.43 24.33
N SER A 131 -1.25 13.07 23.59
CA SER A 131 -0.99 12.75 22.19
C SER A 131 -0.40 11.36 22.03
N GLY A 132 -0.46 10.80 20.81
CA GLY A 132 0.15 9.51 20.51
C GLY A 132 1.68 9.57 20.59
N ASN A 133 2.32 8.40 20.59
CA ASN A 133 3.77 8.26 20.63
C ASN A 133 4.31 7.74 19.28
N ILE A 134 5.58 8.05 19.00
CA ILE A 134 6.41 7.38 18.00
C ILE A 134 7.41 6.53 18.77
N MET A 135 7.46 5.23 18.49
CA MET A 135 8.42 4.30 19.10
C MET A 135 9.30 3.70 18.00
N LEU A 136 10.60 3.85 18.14
CA LEU A 136 11.61 3.17 17.33
C LEU A 136 12.42 2.28 18.27
N SER A 137 12.44 0.98 17.99
CA SER A 137 13.15 0.01 18.83
C SER A 137 13.99 -0.92 17.97
N VAL A 138 15.11 -1.35 18.50
CA VAL A 138 15.96 -2.41 17.95
C VAL A 138 15.94 -3.57 18.94
N SER A 139 15.53 -4.76 18.46
CA SER A 139 15.61 -5.98 19.27
C SER A 139 16.99 -6.62 19.08
N LEU A 140 17.75 -6.71 20.15
CA LEU A 140 19.02 -7.44 20.20
C LEU A 140 18.79 -8.77 20.91
N GLN A 141 19.19 -9.86 20.29
CA GLN A 141 19.36 -11.15 20.99
C GLN A 141 20.85 -11.36 21.28
N PHE A 142 21.16 -11.72 22.50
CA PHE A 142 22.47 -12.16 22.97
C PHE A 142 22.50 -13.67 22.99
#